data_a30d4b20b9194eeca836746ce756ab0b
#
_entry.id   a30d4b20b9194eeca836746ce756ab0b
#
_cell.length_a   1.000
_cell.length_b   1.000
_cell.length_c   1.000
_cell.angle_alpha   90.00
_cell.angle_beta   90.00
_cell.angle_gamma   90.00
#
_symmetry.space_group_name_H-M   'P 1'
#
loop_
_entity.id
_entity.type
_entity.pdbx_description
1 polymer ?
#
loop_
_entity_poly.entity_id
_entity_poly.type
_entity_poly.pdbx_seq_one_letter_code
_entity_poly.pdbx_strand_id
1 'polypeptide(L)'
;MIRVDLNSCNSFIPLPYEAALAPRLRIAHDHLQKGDGAGSDFTGWVRLPENYDKGEFARIKTAAARIKADSQALVVIGIGGSYLGARGVIECLRSPNYNLKKKDTPNIYFVGNGLSSDYMSEIVELLDGVDFSVNVISKSGTTTEPAVAFRFFRELLEKKYGPEEAAKRIYATTDRRKGALKSLADAKGYETFVVPDDVGGRYSVLTAVGLLPIAVAGIDIDALMAGAREMMDTCTAADMSANPTWQYAAARYELYRCGKKIEILAAYEPCFRFMAEWWKQLYGESEGKEGKGLFPASVEFTADLHSMGQYIQQGERHLFETVVRFGPSKHENPVPYDETDGDGLNFLTGKSMDFIREQAMDGTLLAHVEGGVPNITLYTDALDESVMGQLIYFFEYACGLSGYLLDVNPFDQPGVEAYKKNMFALL
;
A
#
# COMPACT_ATOMS: atom_id res chain seq x y z
N MET A 1 -11.76 -3.01 -14.07
CA MET A 1 -10.40 -2.59 -14.51
C MET A 1 -10.17 -1.14 -14.13
N ILE A 2 -8.91 -0.74 -13.82
CA ILE A 2 -8.60 0.66 -13.46
C ILE A 2 -8.66 1.55 -14.69
N ARG A 3 -9.36 2.68 -14.57
CA ARG A 3 -9.48 3.69 -15.61
C ARG A 3 -9.04 5.05 -15.05
N VAL A 4 -8.23 5.77 -15.82
CA VAL A 4 -7.73 7.10 -15.49
C VAL A 4 -8.57 8.14 -16.21
N ASP A 5 -9.07 9.13 -15.49
CA ASP A 5 -9.74 10.30 -16.04
C ASP A 5 -8.90 11.55 -15.78
N LEU A 6 -8.53 12.23 -16.84
CA LEU A 6 -7.68 13.42 -16.86
C LEU A 6 -8.43 14.70 -17.26
N ASN A 7 -9.74 14.63 -17.46
CA ASN A 7 -10.53 15.79 -17.93
C ASN A 7 -10.34 17.01 -17.03
N SER A 8 -10.24 16.80 -15.71
CA SER A 8 -10.04 17.85 -14.72
C SER A 8 -8.58 18.31 -14.57
N CYS A 9 -7.65 17.76 -15.39
CA CYS A 9 -6.26 18.19 -15.49
C CYS A 9 -5.97 18.99 -16.76
N ASN A 10 -6.73 18.78 -17.83
CA ASN A 10 -6.40 19.27 -19.17
C ASN A 10 -6.25 20.79 -19.29
N SER A 11 -6.93 21.57 -18.44
CA SER A 11 -6.79 23.03 -18.41
C SER A 11 -5.51 23.52 -17.71
N PHE A 12 -4.78 22.65 -17.04
CA PHE A 12 -3.62 22.97 -16.22
C PHE A 12 -2.30 22.54 -16.83
N ILE A 13 -2.33 21.73 -17.87
CA ILE A 13 -1.15 21.17 -18.56
C ILE A 13 -1.18 21.54 -20.04
N PRO A 14 -0.01 21.81 -20.66
CA PRO A 14 0.06 22.16 -22.07
C PRO A 14 -0.26 20.94 -22.94
N LEU A 15 -1.25 21.10 -23.83
CA LEU A 15 -1.62 20.07 -24.80
C LEU A 15 -0.92 20.31 -26.15
N PRO A 16 -0.58 19.28 -26.92
CA PRO A 16 -0.70 17.83 -26.62
C PRO A 16 0.56 17.26 -25.95
N TYR A 17 0.56 17.14 -24.63
CA TYR A 17 1.69 16.60 -23.87
C TYR A 17 1.90 15.09 -24.11
N GLU A 18 0.85 14.35 -24.42
CA GLU A 18 0.90 12.91 -24.65
C GLU A 18 1.85 12.56 -25.80
N ALA A 19 1.71 13.28 -26.91
CA ALA A 19 2.61 13.07 -28.08
C ALA A 19 4.05 13.44 -27.76
N ALA A 20 4.28 14.48 -26.97
CA ALA A 20 5.61 14.91 -26.57
C ALA A 20 6.30 13.93 -25.60
N LEU A 21 5.53 13.29 -24.70
CA LEU A 21 6.06 12.35 -23.72
C LEU A 21 6.13 10.90 -24.21
N ALA A 22 5.38 10.52 -25.23
CA ALA A 22 5.33 9.15 -25.73
C ALA A 22 6.72 8.53 -25.99
N PRO A 23 7.71 9.22 -26.57
CA PRO A 23 9.05 8.67 -26.77
C PRO A 23 9.77 8.39 -25.44
N ARG A 24 9.66 9.27 -24.44
CA ARG A 24 10.26 9.08 -23.11
C ARG A 24 9.59 7.97 -22.33
N LEU A 25 8.26 7.91 -22.37
CA LEU A 25 7.49 6.82 -21.77
C LEU A 25 7.84 5.47 -22.40
N ARG A 26 8.05 5.42 -23.71
CA ARG A 26 8.48 4.18 -24.38
C ARG A 26 9.84 3.72 -23.87
N ILE A 27 10.80 4.62 -23.68
CA ILE A 27 12.11 4.29 -23.11
C ILE A 27 11.96 3.79 -21.67
N ALA A 28 11.18 4.49 -20.83
CA ALA A 28 10.92 4.10 -19.46
C ALA A 28 10.21 2.72 -19.38
N HIS A 29 9.23 2.50 -20.23
CA HIS A 29 8.52 1.23 -20.37
C HIS A 29 9.48 0.09 -20.79
N ASP A 30 10.29 0.33 -21.81
CA ASP A 30 11.27 -0.64 -22.28
C ASP A 30 12.26 -1.02 -21.18
N HIS A 31 12.73 -0.06 -20.39
CA HIS A 31 13.59 -0.32 -19.22
C HIS A 31 12.89 -1.22 -18.18
N LEU A 32 11.62 -0.98 -17.88
CA LEU A 32 10.87 -1.85 -16.97
C LEU A 32 10.67 -3.26 -17.56
N GLN A 33 10.28 -3.36 -18.85
CA GLN A 33 10.00 -4.65 -19.49
C GLN A 33 11.25 -5.50 -19.70
N LYS A 34 12.40 -4.87 -19.98
CA LYS A 34 13.67 -5.56 -20.22
C LYS A 34 14.51 -5.73 -18.95
N GLY A 35 14.23 -4.95 -17.89
CA GLY A 35 15.03 -4.95 -16.67
C GLY A 35 16.46 -4.46 -16.92
N ASP A 36 16.66 -3.41 -17.74
CA ASP A 36 17.97 -2.89 -18.10
C ASP A 36 18.18 -1.40 -17.76
N GLY A 37 17.21 -0.78 -17.08
CA GLY A 37 17.30 0.61 -16.62
C GLY A 37 18.06 0.76 -15.30
N ALA A 38 18.14 1.99 -14.79
CA ALA A 38 18.71 2.26 -13.48
C ALA A 38 17.97 1.48 -12.38
N GLY A 39 18.70 0.75 -11.54
CA GLY A 39 18.14 -0.10 -10.50
C GLY A 39 17.58 -1.44 -11.00
N SER A 40 17.99 -1.91 -12.17
CA SER A 40 17.55 -3.17 -12.79
C SER A 40 17.67 -4.41 -11.88
N ASP A 41 18.57 -4.41 -10.90
CA ASP A 41 18.69 -5.49 -9.89
C ASP A 41 17.41 -5.65 -9.03
N PHE A 42 16.49 -4.69 -9.08
CA PHE A 42 15.26 -4.68 -8.28
C PHE A 42 13.98 -4.62 -9.12
N THR A 43 13.98 -5.17 -10.33
CA THR A 43 12.83 -5.20 -11.24
C THR A 43 12.07 -6.53 -11.26
N GLY A 44 12.39 -7.48 -10.37
CA GLY A 44 11.73 -8.80 -10.29
C GLY A 44 10.21 -8.72 -10.06
N TRP A 45 9.72 -7.64 -9.44
CA TRP A 45 8.30 -7.40 -9.23
C TRP A 45 7.51 -7.20 -10.53
N VAL A 46 8.15 -6.74 -11.62
CA VAL A 46 7.49 -6.45 -12.91
C VAL A 46 6.83 -7.70 -13.50
N ARG A 47 7.46 -8.85 -13.37
CA ARG A 47 6.93 -10.15 -13.83
C ARG A 47 6.44 -11.05 -12.71
N LEU A 48 6.43 -10.56 -11.47
CA LEU A 48 6.06 -11.35 -10.31
C LEU A 48 4.66 -11.97 -10.42
N PRO A 49 3.59 -11.26 -10.88
CA PRO A 49 2.26 -11.86 -10.98
C PRO A 49 2.18 -13.07 -11.92
N GLU A 50 3.14 -13.21 -12.84
CA GLU A 50 3.28 -14.37 -13.73
C GLU A 50 4.21 -15.43 -13.13
N ASN A 51 5.36 -15.01 -12.60
CA ASN A 51 6.51 -15.86 -12.33
C ASN A 51 6.71 -16.20 -10.86
N TYR A 52 5.76 -15.85 -9.97
CA TYR A 52 5.91 -16.16 -8.54
C TYR A 52 6.08 -17.66 -8.29
N ASP A 53 6.82 -18.02 -7.26
CA ASP A 53 7.05 -19.40 -6.84
C ASP A 53 5.74 -20.05 -6.37
N LYS A 54 5.17 -20.93 -7.20
CA LYS A 54 3.91 -21.61 -6.92
C LYS A 54 4.02 -22.56 -5.71
N GLY A 55 5.22 -23.12 -5.47
CA GLY A 55 5.48 -23.97 -4.31
C GLY A 55 5.48 -23.17 -3.01
N GLU A 56 6.15 -22.01 -2.99
CA GLU A 56 6.12 -21.11 -1.83
C GLU A 56 4.70 -20.55 -1.62
N PHE A 57 4.00 -20.19 -2.69
CA PHE A 57 2.62 -19.72 -2.60
C PHE A 57 1.68 -20.76 -1.96
N ALA A 58 1.82 -22.03 -2.32
CA ALA A 58 1.07 -23.13 -1.67
C ALA A 58 1.45 -23.27 -0.18
N ARG A 59 2.73 -23.10 0.16
CA ARG A 59 3.20 -23.11 1.56
C ARG A 59 2.62 -21.95 2.36
N ILE A 60 2.51 -20.74 1.76
CA ILE A 60 1.86 -19.57 2.40
C ILE A 60 0.42 -19.92 2.79
N LYS A 61 -0.37 -20.53 1.89
CA LYS A 61 -1.74 -20.97 2.18
C LYS A 61 -1.78 -21.99 3.31
N THR A 62 -0.87 -22.96 3.30
CA THR A 62 -0.76 -23.99 4.34
C THR A 62 -0.43 -23.38 5.69
N ALA A 63 0.55 -22.46 5.74
CA ALA A 63 0.92 -21.76 6.97
C ALA A 63 -0.24 -20.87 7.48
N ALA A 64 -0.93 -20.14 6.58
CA ALA A 64 -2.08 -19.35 6.95
C ALA A 64 -3.21 -20.20 7.53
N ALA A 65 -3.48 -21.37 6.96
CA ALA A 65 -4.48 -22.30 7.48
C ALA A 65 -4.10 -22.82 8.88
N ARG A 66 -2.83 -23.14 9.12
CA ARG A 66 -2.32 -23.56 10.42
C ARG A 66 -2.44 -22.43 11.46
N ILE A 67 -2.01 -21.22 11.13
CA ILE A 67 -2.14 -20.04 12.01
C ILE A 67 -3.60 -19.81 12.40
N LYS A 68 -4.53 -19.91 11.43
CA LYS A 68 -5.95 -19.77 11.70
C LYS A 68 -6.52 -20.87 12.61
N ALA A 69 -5.94 -22.06 12.58
CA ALA A 69 -6.40 -23.19 13.38
C ALA A 69 -5.88 -23.18 14.83
N ASP A 70 -4.69 -22.64 15.06
CA ASP A 70 -3.98 -22.74 16.33
C ASP A 70 -3.75 -21.40 17.05
N SER A 71 -4.12 -20.27 16.44
CA SER A 71 -3.84 -18.95 16.97
C SER A 71 -5.08 -18.04 16.89
N GLN A 72 -5.33 -17.31 17.96
CA GLN A 72 -6.36 -16.27 18.06
C GLN A 72 -5.82 -14.91 17.58
N ALA A 73 -4.48 -14.77 17.53
CA ALA A 73 -3.81 -13.58 17.04
C ALA A 73 -2.56 -13.93 16.20
N LEU A 74 -2.29 -13.07 15.22
CA LEU A 74 -1.02 -13.02 14.51
C LEU A 74 -0.35 -11.69 14.80
N VAL A 75 0.88 -11.71 15.29
CA VAL A 75 1.74 -10.54 15.43
C VAL A 75 2.63 -10.44 14.21
N VAL A 76 2.42 -9.42 13.40
CA VAL A 76 3.24 -9.12 12.21
C VAL A 76 4.27 -8.09 12.59
N ILE A 77 5.55 -8.48 12.53
CA ILE A 77 6.68 -7.64 12.92
C ILE A 77 7.41 -7.17 11.66
N GLY A 78 7.33 -5.88 11.37
CA GLY A 78 7.96 -5.30 10.19
C GLY A 78 7.82 -3.78 10.14
N ILE A 79 8.61 -3.14 9.27
CA ILE A 79 8.58 -1.68 9.09
C ILE A 79 8.50 -1.34 7.59
N GLY A 80 7.89 -0.21 7.26
CA GLY A 80 7.73 0.26 5.88
C GLY A 80 7.05 -0.77 4.99
N GLY A 81 7.67 -1.15 3.88
CA GLY A 81 7.13 -2.13 2.94
C GLY A 81 6.86 -3.51 3.52
N SER A 82 7.45 -3.83 4.67
CA SER A 82 7.22 -5.11 5.36
C SER A 82 5.87 -5.19 6.09
N TYR A 83 5.10 -4.07 6.19
CA TYR A 83 3.78 -4.13 6.83
C TYR A 83 2.72 -3.26 6.15
N LEU A 84 3.10 -2.10 5.57
CA LEU A 84 2.13 -1.11 5.07
C LEU A 84 1.18 -1.70 4.03
N GLY A 85 1.71 -2.38 3.02
CA GLY A 85 0.89 -2.98 1.97
C GLY A 85 -0.05 -4.07 2.48
N ALA A 86 0.45 -4.98 3.33
CA ALA A 86 -0.37 -6.00 3.94
C ALA A 86 -1.50 -5.42 4.78
N ARG A 87 -1.19 -4.43 5.63
CA ARG A 87 -2.17 -3.73 6.46
C ARG A 87 -3.21 -3.01 5.61
N GLY A 88 -2.77 -2.31 4.57
CA GLY A 88 -3.66 -1.62 3.64
C GLY A 88 -4.66 -2.57 2.98
N VAL A 89 -4.19 -3.69 2.45
CA VAL A 89 -5.07 -4.71 1.84
C VAL A 89 -6.05 -5.28 2.86
N ILE A 90 -5.60 -5.61 4.06
CA ILE A 90 -6.45 -6.18 5.12
C ILE A 90 -7.52 -5.18 5.54
N GLU A 91 -7.16 -3.92 5.80
CA GLU A 91 -8.14 -2.90 6.20
C GLU A 91 -9.14 -2.59 5.07
N CYS A 92 -8.68 -2.51 3.82
CA CYS A 92 -9.55 -2.28 2.66
C CYS A 92 -10.56 -3.41 2.43
N LEU A 93 -10.10 -4.66 2.43
CA LEU A 93 -10.94 -5.79 2.04
C LEU A 93 -11.74 -6.39 3.19
N ARG A 94 -11.32 -6.18 4.44
CA ARG A 94 -12.01 -6.67 5.62
C ARG A 94 -12.63 -5.54 6.44
N SER A 95 -11.83 -4.68 7.05
CA SER A 95 -12.34 -3.52 7.80
C SER A 95 -11.18 -2.77 8.47
N PRO A 96 -11.23 -1.43 8.62
CA PRO A 96 -10.40 -0.69 9.59
C PRO A 96 -10.61 -1.18 11.04
N ASN A 97 -11.80 -1.74 11.32
CA ASN A 97 -12.18 -2.30 12.63
C ASN A 97 -11.95 -3.82 12.68
N TYR A 98 -11.05 -4.37 11.89
CA TYR A 98 -10.87 -5.81 11.72
C TYR A 98 -10.75 -6.57 13.05
N ASN A 99 -9.91 -6.09 13.96
CA ASN A 99 -9.67 -6.75 15.24
C ASN A 99 -10.86 -6.67 16.22
N LEU A 100 -11.81 -5.76 16.00
CA LEU A 100 -13.01 -5.60 16.84
C LEU A 100 -14.20 -6.43 16.34
N LYS A 101 -14.16 -6.87 15.08
CA LYS A 101 -15.27 -7.63 14.49
C LYS A 101 -15.26 -9.09 14.95
N LYS A 102 -16.46 -9.64 15.17
CA LYS A 102 -16.62 -11.10 15.32
C LYS A 102 -16.28 -11.78 13.97
N LYS A 103 -15.36 -12.72 13.98
CA LYS A 103 -14.85 -13.41 12.80
C LYS A 103 -14.24 -14.76 13.18
N ASP A 104 -13.92 -15.57 12.20
CA ASP A 104 -13.28 -16.89 12.31
C ASP A 104 -11.77 -16.86 12.03
N THR A 105 -11.23 -15.67 11.81
CA THR A 105 -9.81 -15.43 11.55
C THR A 105 -9.14 -14.75 12.73
N PRO A 106 -7.83 -14.95 12.96
CA PRO A 106 -7.08 -14.33 14.04
C PRO A 106 -7.14 -12.79 13.99
N ASN A 107 -7.03 -12.14 15.15
CA ASN A 107 -6.67 -10.73 15.20
C ASN A 107 -5.27 -10.53 14.64
N ILE A 108 -5.01 -9.41 13.98
CA ILE A 108 -3.69 -9.11 13.41
C ILE A 108 -3.18 -7.82 14.02
N TYR A 109 -2.02 -7.90 14.67
CA TYR A 109 -1.35 -6.78 15.29
C TYR A 109 -0.04 -6.49 14.57
N PHE A 110 0.16 -5.23 14.15
CA PHE A 110 1.37 -4.80 13.46
C PHE A 110 2.28 -4.08 14.44
N VAL A 111 3.50 -4.59 14.61
CA VAL A 111 4.51 -4.05 15.53
C VAL A 111 5.89 -3.98 14.86
N GLY A 112 6.87 -3.36 15.54
CA GLY A 112 8.19 -3.18 14.96
C GLY A 112 8.25 -2.13 13.85
N ASN A 113 7.23 -1.27 13.82
CA ASN A 113 7.13 -0.11 12.93
C ASN A 113 7.35 1.22 13.70
N GLY A 114 7.77 1.13 14.97
CA GLY A 114 8.09 2.23 15.85
C GLY A 114 8.82 1.72 17.10
N LEU A 115 9.24 2.66 17.96
CA LEU A 115 9.99 2.39 19.20
C LEU A 115 9.22 2.87 20.44
N SER A 116 7.89 2.93 20.38
CA SER A 116 7.07 3.30 21.53
C SER A 116 6.97 2.16 22.53
N SER A 117 7.43 2.38 23.75
CA SER A 117 7.29 1.43 24.87
C SER A 117 5.83 1.22 25.24
N ASP A 118 5.01 2.28 25.25
CA ASP A 118 3.60 2.19 25.62
C ASP A 118 2.84 1.32 24.60
N TYR A 119 3.00 1.59 23.30
CA TYR A 119 2.36 0.77 22.27
C TYR A 119 2.80 -0.70 22.33
N MET A 120 4.06 -0.96 22.62
CA MET A 120 4.57 -2.33 22.81
C MET A 120 3.89 -3.01 23.97
N SER A 121 3.76 -2.33 25.13
CA SER A 121 3.11 -2.85 26.32
C SER A 121 1.62 -3.12 26.08
N GLU A 122 0.92 -2.24 25.40
CA GLU A 122 -0.49 -2.43 25.03
C GLU A 122 -0.72 -3.70 24.21
N ILE A 123 0.16 -3.97 23.23
CA ILE A 123 0.05 -5.20 22.43
C ILE A 123 0.35 -6.44 23.27
N VAL A 124 1.32 -6.38 24.18
CA VAL A 124 1.61 -7.49 25.10
C VAL A 124 0.41 -7.76 26.01
N GLU A 125 -0.25 -6.72 26.54
CA GLU A 125 -1.49 -6.85 27.36
C GLU A 125 -2.63 -7.46 26.54
N LEU A 126 -2.82 -7.06 25.28
CA LEU A 126 -3.85 -7.63 24.40
C LEU A 126 -3.61 -9.12 24.07
N LEU A 127 -2.40 -9.61 24.25
CA LEU A 127 -2.03 -11.02 24.04
C LEU A 127 -2.08 -11.86 25.31
N ASP A 128 -2.37 -11.27 26.48
CA ASP A 128 -2.51 -12.02 27.73
C ASP A 128 -3.65 -13.04 27.64
N GLY A 129 -3.36 -14.28 27.93
CA GLY A 129 -4.31 -15.39 27.81
C GLY A 129 -4.67 -15.80 26.35
N VAL A 130 -4.15 -15.11 25.34
CA VAL A 130 -4.45 -15.33 23.90
C VAL A 130 -3.42 -16.25 23.26
N ASP A 131 -3.84 -17.26 22.51
CA ASP A 131 -2.93 -18.04 21.68
C ASP A 131 -2.54 -17.27 20.42
N PHE A 132 -1.23 -17.13 20.17
CA PHE A 132 -0.76 -16.32 19.07
C PHE A 132 0.44 -16.91 18.33
N SER A 133 0.61 -16.49 17.09
CA SER A 133 1.77 -16.73 16.25
C SER A 133 2.45 -15.41 15.88
N VAL A 134 3.69 -15.48 15.42
CA VAL A 134 4.51 -14.33 15.00
C VAL A 134 4.93 -14.52 13.55
N ASN A 135 4.72 -13.51 12.71
CA ASN A 135 5.36 -13.39 11.42
C ASN A 135 6.38 -12.24 11.46
N VAL A 136 7.64 -12.55 11.57
CA VAL A 136 8.73 -11.57 11.54
C VAL A 136 9.24 -11.40 10.11
N ILE A 137 9.25 -10.15 9.62
CA ILE A 137 9.54 -9.79 8.23
C ILE A 137 10.72 -8.83 8.21
N SER A 138 11.89 -9.35 7.80
CA SER A 138 13.09 -8.55 7.64
C SER A 138 14.10 -9.28 6.74
N LYS A 139 14.51 -8.64 5.62
CA LYS A 139 15.48 -9.26 4.71
C LYS A 139 16.84 -9.47 5.38
N SER A 140 17.39 -8.48 6.07
CA SER A 140 18.67 -8.55 6.78
C SER A 140 18.56 -9.18 8.18
N GLY A 141 17.43 -8.94 8.86
CA GLY A 141 17.26 -9.26 10.29
C GLY A 141 17.95 -8.27 11.23
N THR A 142 18.49 -7.16 10.71
CA THR A 142 19.25 -6.16 11.49
C THR A 142 18.59 -4.77 11.54
N THR A 143 17.46 -4.59 10.86
CA THR A 143 16.68 -3.34 10.99
C THR A 143 16.24 -3.22 12.45
N THR A 144 16.55 -2.08 13.07
CA THR A 144 16.50 -1.91 14.53
C THR A 144 15.12 -2.18 15.10
N GLU A 145 14.09 -1.52 14.57
CA GLU A 145 12.73 -1.57 15.11
C GLU A 145 12.14 -2.98 15.10
N PRO A 146 12.10 -3.71 13.96
CA PRO A 146 11.60 -5.08 13.95
C PRO A 146 12.52 -6.05 14.70
N ALA A 147 13.83 -5.84 14.72
CA ALA A 147 14.75 -6.73 15.46
C ALA A 147 14.52 -6.62 16.98
N VAL A 148 14.31 -5.40 17.49
CA VAL A 148 13.98 -5.17 18.91
C VAL A 148 12.62 -5.77 19.24
N ALA A 149 11.59 -5.48 18.45
CA ALA A 149 10.24 -6.03 18.65
C ALA A 149 10.26 -7.58 18.64
N PHE A 150 11.01 -8.18 17.71
CA PHE A 150 11.11 -9.64 17.64
C PHE A 150 11.72 -10.27 18.89
N ARG A 151 12.67 -9.62 19.57
CA ARG A 151 13.21 -10.11 20.86
C ARG A 151 12.13 -10.23 21.91
N PHE A 152 11.24 -9.21 22.06
CA PHE A 152 10.15 -9.23 23.02
C PHE A 152 9.15 -10.34 22.71
N PHE A 153 8.63 -10.43 21.49
CA PHE A 153 7.61 -11.41 21.14
C PHE A 153 8.13 -12.84 21.08
N ARG A 154 9.39 -13.04 20.72
CA ARG A 154 10.04 -14.35 20.83
C ARG A 154 10.14 -14.81 22.29
N GLU A 155 10.62 -13.94 23.19
CA GLU A 155 10.69 -14.26 24.63
C GLU A 155 9.30 -14.57 25.20
N LEU A 156 8.28 -13.81 24.79
CA LEU A 156 6.91 -14.04 25.22
C LEU A 156 6.39 -15.40 24.75
N LEU A 157 6.63 -15.79 23.49
CA LEU A 157 6.29 -17.11 22.97
C LEU A 157 7.04 -18.23 23.69
N GLU A 158 8.37 -18.08 23.89
CA GLU A 158 9.19 -19.08 24.57
C GLU A 158 8.76 -19.27 26.03
N LYS A 159 8.35 -18.19 26.74
CA LYS A 159 7.79 -18.28 28.10
C LYS A 159 6.44 -19.00 28.12
N LYS A 160 5.58 -18.73 27.11
CA LYS A 160 4.21 -19.28 27.07
C LYS A 160 4.20 -20.77 26.68
N TYR A 161 4.95 -21.15 25.65
CA TYR A 161 4.86 -22.47 25.02
C TYR A 161 6.11 -23.36 25.22
N GLY A 162 7.21 -22.81 25.73
CA GLY A 162 8.52 -23.44 25.66
C GLY A 162 9.18 -23.28 24.29
N PRO A 163 10.53 -23.45 24.21
CA PRO A 163 11.29 -23.14 23.01
C PRO A 163 10.89 -23.91 21.75
N GLU A 164 10.56 -25.21 21.91
CA GLU A 164 10.22 -26.07 20.77
C GLU A 164 8.86 -25.74 20.13
N GLU A 165 7.85 -25.52 20.96
CA GLU A 165 6.52 -25.18 20.47
C GLU A 165 6.45 -23.72 19.99
N ALA A 166 7.17 -22.80 20.65
CA ALA A 166 7.32 -21.43 20.20
C ALA A 166 7.95 -21.36 18.79
N ALA A 167 8.92 -22.22 18.49
CA ALA A 167 9.55 -22.27 17.18
C ALA A 167 8.56 -22.58 16.04
N LYS A 168 7.53 -23.41 16.30
CA LYS A 168 6.49 -23.75 15.33
C LYS A 168 5.49 -22.62 15.07
N ARG A 169 5.44 -21.63 15.98
CA ARG A 169 4.55 -20.45 15.91
C ARG A 169 5.26 -19.21 15.38
N ILE A 170 6.55 -19.33 15.02
CA ILE A 170 7.33 -18.25 14.41
C ILE A 170 7.54 -18.54 12.93
N TYR A 171 7.09 -17.61 12.11
CA TYR A 171 7.22 -17.59 10.65
C TYR A 171 8.15 -16.45 10.27
N ALA A 172 9.33 -16.77 9.71
CA ALA A 172 10.31 -15.76 9.33
C ALA A 172 10.30 -15.51 7.82
N THR A 173 9.81 -14.33 7.41
CA THR A 173 9.90 -13.88 6.03
C THR A 173 11.20 -13.08 5.88
N THR A 174 12.19 -13.66 5.22
CA THR A 174 13.57 -13.17 5.23
C THR A 174 14.33 -13.50 3.94
N ASP A 175 15.63 -13.18 3.89
CA ASP A 175 16.51 -13.57 2.79
C ASP A 175 16.58 -15.10 2.63
N ARG A 176 16.75 -15.58 1.41
CA ARG A 176 16.82 -17.02 1.11
C ARG A 176 18.03 -17.70 1.74
N ARG A 177 19.17 -17.01 1.84
CA ARG A 177 20.49 -17.63 2.13
C ARG A 177 21.26 -17.01 3.28
N LYS A 178 21.06 -15.70 3.54
CA LYS A 178 21.94 -14.91 4.41
C LYS A 178 21.15 -13.97 5.32
N GLY A 179 21.85 -13.36 6.26
CA GLY A 179 21.26 -12.37 7.19
C GLY A 179 21.02 -12.96 8.58
N ALA A 180 20.95 -12.06 9.55
CA ALA A 180 20.83 -12.45 10.96
C ALA A 180 19.54 -13.23 11.25
N LEU A 181 18.41 -12.82 10.64
CA LEU A 181 17.12 -13.50 10.82
C LEU A 181 17.14 -14.89 10.16
N LYS A 182 17.74 -15.02 8.96
CA LYS A 182 17.87 -16.32 8.30
C LYS A 182 18.70 -17.30 9.13
N SER A 183 19.86 -16.85 9.61
CA SER A 183 20.74 -17.69 10.45
C SER A 183 20.04 -18.13 11.74
N LEU A 184 19.28 -17.23 12.37
CA LEU A 184 18.51 -17.55 13.56
C LEU A 184 17.38 -18.53 13.26
N ALA A 185 16.64 -18.31 12.16
CA ALA A 185 15.54 -19.18 11.75
C ALA A 185 16.01 -20.61 11.48
N ASP A 186 17.14 -20.76 10.78
CA ASP A 186 17.74 -22.07 10.51
C ASP A 186 18.20 -22.78 11.81
N ALA A 187 18.85 -22.03 12.71
CA ALA A 187 19.32 -22.58 13.98
C ALA A 187 18.19 -22.99 14.94
N LYS A 188 17.05 -22.33 14.87
CA LYS A 188 15.90 -22.56 15.75
C LYS A 188 14.76 -23.38 15.09
N GLY A 189 14.87 -23.68 13.80
CA GLY A 189 13.86 -24.46 13.07
C GLY A 189 12.57 -23.68 12.76
N TYR A 190 12.64 -22.34 12.62
CA TYR A 190 11.49 -21.55 12.22
C TYR A 190 11.10 -21.82 10.76
N GLU A 191 9.82 -21.84 10.45
CA GLU A 191 9.39 -21.86 9.06
C GLU A 191 9.74 -20.55 8.35
N THR A 192 10.41 -20.65 7.18
CA THR A 192 10.89 -19.47 6.46
C THR A 192 10.17 -19.27 5.14
N PHE A 193 9.91 -18.01 4.79
CA PHE A 193 9.45 -17.53 3.50
C PHE A 193 10.45 -16.52 2.94
N VAL A 194 10.51 -16.41 1.61
CA VAL A 194 11.57 -15.66 0.95
C VAL A 194 11.11 -14.22 0.63
N VAL A 195 11.94 -13.25 1.02
CA VAL A 195 11.93 -11.92 0.40
C VAL A 195 12.82 -12.02 -0.84
N PRO A 196 12.30 -11.91 -2.07
CA PRO A 196 13.09 -12.07 -3.28
C PRO A 196 14.24 -11.05 -3.33
N ASP A 197 15.38 -11.48 -3.88
CA ASP A 197 16.58 -10.64 -3.93
C ASP A 197 16.39 -9.43 -4.84
N ASP A 198 15.63 -9.62 -5.91
CA ASP A 198 15.33 -8.69 -6.98
C ASP A 198 14.04 -7.87 -6.77
N VAL A 199 13.48 -7.88 -5.54
CA VAL A 199 12.32 -7.08 -5.16
C VAL A 199 12.65 -6.17 -3.99
N GLY A 200 12.46 -4.87 -4.20
CA GLY A 200 12.61 -3.85 -3.16
C GLY A 200 11.47 -3.90 -2.13
N GLY A 201 11.72 -3.43 -0.89
CA GLY A 201 10.73 -3.51 0.20
C GLY A 201 9.37 -2.90 -0.13
N ARG A 202 9.34 -1.71 -0.75
CA ARG A 202 8.10 -1.01 -1.11
C ARG A 202 7.34 -1.62 -2.30
N TYR A 203 7.98 -2.54 -3.04
CA TYR A 203 7.42 -3.32 -4.16
C TYR A 203 7.08 -4.76 -3.76
N SER A 204 7.08 -5.10 -2.48
CA SER A 204 7.04 -6.50 -2.02
C SER A 204 5.68 -7.00 -1.58
N VAL A 205 4.60 -6.21 -1.72
CA VAL A 205 3.25 -6.59 -1.23
C VAL A 205 2.79 -7.92 -1.81
N LEU A 206 3.06 -8.18 -3.10
CA LEU A 206 2.66 -9.40 -3.80
C LEU A 206 3.65 -10.57 -3.64
N THR A 207 4.59 -10.46 -2.71
CA THR A 207 5.48 -11.55 -2.27
C THR A 207 4.99 -12.15 -0.95
N ALA A 208 5.71 -13.12 -0.40
CA ALA A 208 5.44 -13.67 0.94
C ALA A 208 5.34 -12.59 2.03
N VAL A 209 5.97 -11.43 1.82
CA VAL A 209 5.93 -10.26 2.73
C VAL A 209 4.50 -9.82 3.00
N GLY A 210 3.70 -9.64 1.96
CA GLY A 210 2.29 -9.25 2.10
C GLY A 210 1.34 -10.43 2.13
N LEU A 211 1.60 -11.46 1.30
CA LEU A 211 0.65 -12.54 1.06
C LEU A 211 0.37 -13.40 2.30
N LEU A 212 1.36 -13.64 3.18
CA LEU A 212 1.13 -14.45 4.37
C LEU A 212 0.14 -13.79 5.35
N PRO A 213 0.35 -12.55 5.84
CA PRO A 213 -0.61 -11.91 6.73
C PRO A 213 -1.97 -11.66 6.05
N ILE A 214 -2.00 -11.36 4.74
CA ILE A 214 -3.23 -11.20 3.96
C ILE A 214 -4.05 -12.51 3.94
N ALA A 215 -3.40 -13.65 3.68
CA ALA A 215 -4.05 -14.96 3.70
C ALA A 215 -4.56 -15.37 5.10
N VAL A 216 -3.82 -15.01 6.17
CA VAL A 216 -4.29 -15.22 7.56
C VAL A 216 -5.55 -14.40 7.86
N ALA A 217 -5.69 -13.21 7.29
CA ALA A 217 -6.91 -12.41 7.38
C ALA A 217 -8.11 -13.02 6.62
N GLY A 218 -7.93 -14.17 5.97
CA GLY A 218 -8.97 -14.85 5.20
C GLY A 218 -9.26 -14.21 3.84
N ILE A 219 -8.35 -13.40 3.32
CA ILE A 219 -8.45 -12.80 1.99
C ILE A 219 -7.98 -13.81 0.94
N ASP A 220 -8.68 -13.85 -0.20
CA ASP A 220 -8.32 -14.72 -1.33
C ASP A 220 -7.10 -14.15 -2.07
N ILE A 221 -5.92 -14.72 -1.76
CA ILE A 221 -4.67 -14.31 -2.41
C ILE A 221 -4.54 -14.80 -3.85
N ASP A 222 -5.32 -15.79 -4.30
CA ASP A 222 -5.38 -16.18 -5.71
C ASP A 222 -6.08 -15.10 -6.53
N ALA A 223 -7.22 -14.60 -6.04
CA ALA A 223 -7.94 -13.50 -6.68
C ALA A 223 -7.10 -12.20 -6.69
N LEU A 224 -6.37 -11.93 -5.60
CA LEU A 224 -5.44 -10.79 -5.52
C LEU A 224 -4.34 -10.89 -6.59
N MET A 225 -3.69 -12.04 -6.71
CA MET A 225 -2.64 -12.27 -7.71
C MET A 225 -3.18 -12.29 -9.14
N ALA A 226 -4.41 -12.79 -9.35
CA ALA A 226 -5.06 -12.75 -10.65
C ALA A 226 -5.34 -11.31 -11.10
N GLY A 227 -5.83 -10.45 -10.22
CA GLY A 227 -6.02 -9.03 -10.51
C GLY A 227 -4.70 -8.31 -10.83
N ALA A 228 -3.64 -8.58 -10.06
CA ALA A 228 -2.32 -8.05 -10.37
C ALA A 228 -1.79 -8.53 -11.74
N ARG A 229 -2.06 -9.79 -12.10
CA ARG A 229 -1.72 -10.34 -13.41
C ARG A 229 -2.48 -9.64 -14.54
N GLU A 230 -3.76 -9.41 -14.38
CA GLU A 230 -4.59 -8.69 -15.37
C GLU A 230 -4.05 -7.27 -15.62
N MET A 231 -3.66 -6.56 -14.57
CA MET A 231 -3.06 -5.24 -14.71
C MET A 231 -1.66 -5.32 -15.34
N MET A 232 -0.85 -6.32 -14.97
CA MET A 232 0.45 -6.56 -15.60
C MET A 232 0.30 -6.75 -17.12
N ASP A 233 -0.65 -7.55 -17.56
CA ASP A 233 -0.91 -7.81 -18.98
C ASP A 233 -1.36 -6.51 -19.69
N THR A 234 -2.20 -5.70 -19.06
CA THR A 234 -2.58 -4.36 -19.55
C THR A 234 -1.36 -3.44 -19.70
N CYS A 235 -0.45 -3.45 -18.73
CA CYS A 235 0.76 -2.63 -18.73
C CYS A 235 1.79 -3.05 -19.78
N THR A 236 1.63 -4.18 -20.48
CA THR A 236 2.51 -4.55 -21.60
C THR A 236 2.29 -3.67 -22.83
N ALA A 237 1.15 -2.99 -22.93
CA ALA A 237 0.85 -2.09 -24.04
C ALA A 237 1.74 -0.85 -23.98
N ALA A 238 2.59 -0.65 -25.00
CA ALA A 238 3.43 0.54 -25.15
C ALA A 238 2.67 1.63 -25.92
N ASP A 239 1.49 1.99 -25.44
CA ASP A 239 0.56 2.95 -26.06
C ASP A 239 -0.21 3.75 -25.01
N MET A 240 -0.29 5.07 -25.17
CA MET A 240 -0.91 6.00 -24.24
C MET A 240 -2.41 5.72 -24.05
N SER A 241 -3.12 5.36 -25.11
CA SER A 241 -4.57 5.13 -25.06
C SER A 241 -4.95 3.81 -24.41
N ALA A 242 -4.05 2.82 -24.44
CA ALA A 242 -4.30 1.47 -23.96
C ALA A 242 -3.71 1.21 -22.56
N ASN A 243 -2.75 2.03 -22.12
CA ASN A 243 -2.03 1.82 -20.87
C ASN A 243 -2.35 2.92 -19.84
N PRO A 244 -3.18 2.62 -18.82
CA PRO A 244 -3.58 3.63 -17.84
C PRO A 244 -2.40 4.11 -16.97
N THR A 245 -1.34 3.30 -16.79
CA THR A 245 -0.16 3.71 -16.04
C THR A 245 0.66 4.76 -16.80
N TRP A 246 0.66 4.71 -18.14
CA TRP A 246 1.26 5.75 -18.96
C TRP A 246 0.50 7.08 -18.84
N GLN A 247 -0.84 7.02 -18.88
CA GLN A 247 -1.70 8.21 -18.71
C GLN A 247 -1.43 8.88 -17.38
N TYR A 248 -1.42 8.10 -16.29
CA TYR A 248 -1.19 8.60 -14.95
C TYR A 248 0.23 9.18 -14.79
N ALA A 249 1.26 8.44 -15.19
CA ALA A 249 2.65 8.89 -15.07
C ALA A 249 2.93 10.15 -15.92
N ALA A 250 2.35 10.24 -17.13
CA ALA A 250 2.48 11.42 -17.99
C ALA A 250 1.84 12.66 -17.39
N ALA A 251 0.60 12.55 -16.90
CA ALA A 251 -0.11 13.66 -16.28
C ALA A 251 0.62 14.17 -15.04
N ARG A 252 1.08 13.28 -14.16
CA ARG A 252 1.89 13.60 -12.97
C ARG A 252 3.18 14.35 -13.36
N TYR A 253 3.89 13.84 -14.35
CA TYR A 253 5.13 14.46 -14.80
C TYR A 253 4.90 15.86 -15.37
N GLU A 254 3.86 16.08 -16.18
CA GLU A 254 3.55 17.42 -16.71
C GLU A 254 3.06 18.37 -15.61
N LEU A 255 2.24 17.92 -14.68
CA LEU A 255 1.86 18.71 -13.51
C LEU A 255 3.09 19.12 -12.68
N TYR A 256 4.03 18.20 -12.47
CA TYR A 256 5.32 18.52 -11.82
C TYR A 256 6.09 19.60 -12.59
N ARG A 257 6.18 19.51 -13.92
CA ARG A 257 6.82 20.53 -14.76
C ARG A 257 6.10 21.88 -14.72
N CYS A 258 4.77 21.88 -14.57
CA CYS A 258 3.95 23.08 -14.40
C CYS A 258 4.01 23.66 -12.97
N GLY A 259 4.91 23.16 -12.11
CA GLY A 259 5.14 23.71 -10.77
C GLY A 259 4.29 23.09 -9.67
N LYS A 260 3.49 22.08 -9.96
CA LYS A 260 2.79 21.30 -8.93
C LYS A 260 3.80 20.35 -8.28
N LYS A 261 4.07 20.55 -6.99
CA LYS A 261 5.14 19.83 -6.27
C LYS A 261 4.61 18.85 -5.24
N ILE A 262 3.31 18.89 -4.95
CA ILE A 262 2.63 18.02 -3.99
C ILE A 262 1.53 17.29 -4.72
N GLU A 263 1.53 15.96 -4.62
CA GLU A 263 0.40 15.12 -5.01
C GLU A 263 -0.34 14.66 -3.77
N ILE A 264 -1.65 14.89 -3.73
CA ILE A 264 -2.53 14.47 -2.64
C ILE A 264 -3.38 13.30 -3.14
N LEU A 265 -3.09 12.10 -2.61
CA LEU A 265 -3.95 10.94 -2.84
C LEU A 265 -5.16 11.03 -1.92
N ALA A 266 -6.34 11.16 -2.49
CA ALA A 266 -7.59 11.30 -1.78
C ALA A 266 -8.49 10.08 -1.98
N ALA A 267 -9.09 9.60 -0.90
CA ALA A 267 -10.13 8.58 -0.93
C ALA A 267 -11.27 8.94 0.02
N TYR A 268 -12.49 8.51 -0.34
CA TYR A 268 -13.70 8.72 0.46
C TYR A 268 -14.09 7.46 1.25
N GLU A 269 -13.25 6.44 1.20
CA GLU A 269 -13.38 5.20 1.96
C GLU A 269 -12.31 5.15 3.06
N PRO A 270 -12.69 5.22 4.34
CA PRO A 270 -11.74 5.20 5.47
C PRO A 270 -10.81 3.97 5.48
N CYS A 271 -11.26 2.88 4.88
CA CYS A 271 -10.47 1.66 4.76
C CYS A 271 -9.20 1.84 3.90
N PHE A 272 -9.16 2.85 3.04
CA PHE A 272 -8.03 3.09 2.14
C PHE A 272 -6.82 3.77 2.81
N ARG A 273 -6.94 4.22 4.05
CA ARG A 273 -5.88 4.94 4.79
C ARG A 273 -4.52 4.28 4.68
N PHE A 274 -4.38 2.99 5.01
CA PHE A 274 -3.09 2.31 4.96
C PHE A 274 -2.60 1.96 3.56
N MET A 275 -3.47 1.88 2.58
CA MET A 275 -3.07 1.86 1.17
C MET A 275 -2.46 3.19 0.75
N ALA A 276 -3.01 4.31 1.22
CA ALA A 276 -2.41 5.62 0.99
C ALA A 276 -1.05 5.78 1.71
N GLU A 277 -0.87 5.22 2.92
CA GLU A 277 0.44 5.17 3.59
C GLU A 277 1.47 4.34 2.80
N TRP A 278 1.08 3.17 2.27
CA TRP A 278 1.93 2.39 1.38
C TRP A 278 2.28 3.17 0.10
N TRP A 279 1.31 3.83 -0.51
CA TRP A 279 1.51 4.66 -1.70
C TRP A 279 2.49 5.82 -1.43
N LYS A 280 2.41 6.47 -0.26
CA LYS A 280 3.37 7.51 0.13
C LYS A 280 4.80 6.97 0.22
N GLN A 281 4.99 5.78 0.79
CA GLN A 281 6.30 5.14 0.80
C GLN A 281 6.76 4.79 -0.62
N LEU A 282 5.88 4.20 -1.42
CA LEU A 282 6.19 3.80 -2.79
C LEU A 282 6.74 5.00 -3.60
N TYR A 283 6.01 6.09 -3.65
CA TYR A 283 6.39 7.26 -4.43
C TYR A 283 7.49 8.10 -3.77
N GLY A 284 7.42 8.31 -2.48
CA GLY A 284 8.39 9.12 -1.74
C GLY A 284 9.81 8.58 -1.83
N GLU A 285 10.00 7.28 -1.61
CA GLU A 285 11.31 6.64 -1.73
C GLU A 285 11.76 6.45 -3.19
N SER A 286 10.83 6.32 -4.14
CA SER A 286 11.17 6.10 -5.55
C SER A 286 11.53 7.39 -6.29
N GLU A 287 10.84 8.48 -6.02
CA GLU A 287 10.98 9.75 -6.76
C GLU A 287 11.79 10.81 -6.02
N GLY A 288 11.74 10.86 -4.69
CA GLY A 288 12.33 11.92 -3.86
C GLY A 288 13.86 11.86 -3.82
N LYS A 289 14.53 12.13 -4.93
CA LYS A 289 15.99 12.01 -5.09
C LYS A 289 16.54 13.16 -5.89
N GLU A 290 17.82 13.49 -5.70
CA GLU A 290 18.54 14.51 -6.49
C GLU A 290 17.83 15.87 -6.54
N GLY A 291 17.10 16.24 -5.49
CA GLY A 291 16.29 17.46 -5.46
C GLY A 291 15.07 17.46 -6.37
N LYS A 292 14.65 16.29 -6.85
CA LYS A 292 13.49 16.06 -7.71
C LYS A 292 12.38 15.28 -6.97
N GLY A 293 11.23 15.14 -7.63
CA GLY A 293 10.10 14.33 -7.21
C GLY A 293 8.93 15.13 -6.69
N LEU A 294 7.75 14.50 -6.75
CA LEU A 294 6.53 14.97 -6.12
C LEU A 294 6.53 14.58 -4.65
N PHE A 295 6.11 15.49 -3.77
CA PHE A 295 5.89 15.14 -2.37
C PHE A 295 4.54 14.42 -2.23
N PRO A 296 4.53 13.14 -1.82
CA PRO A 296 3.29 12.38 -1.73
C PRO A 296 2.60 12.66 -0.39
N ALA A 297 1.41 13.23 -0.46
CA ALA A 297 0.51 13.44 0.66
C ALA A 297 -0.76 12.62 0.52
N SER A 298 -1.55 12.47 1.57
CA SER A 298 -2.87 11.82 1.48
C SER A 298 -3.88 12.50 2.38
N VAL A 299 -5.17 12.41 1.99
CA VAL A 299 -6.31 12.87 2.77
C VAL A 299 -7.43 11.83 2.72
N GLU A 300 -8.23 11.79 3.78
CA GLU A 300 -9.43 10.98 3.91
C GLU A 300 -10.66 11.91 3.88
N PHE A 301 -11.30 12.01 2.73
CA PHE A 301 -12.51 12.79 2.58
C PHE A 301 -13.74 11.96 3.03
N THR A 302 -14.79 12.57 3.56
CA THR A 302 -15.06 14.02 3.75
C THR A 302 -14.39 14.61 5.02
N ALA A 303 -13.85 13.76 5.92
CA ALA A 303 -13.28 14.21 7.20
C ALA A 303 -12.26 15.34 7.00
N ASP A 304 -11.32 15.17 6.09
CA ASP A 304 -10.26 16.16 5.84
C ASP A 304 -10.72 17.38 5.02
N LEU A 305 -11.94 17.42 4.50
CA LEU A 305 -12.52 18.67 4.03
C LEU A 305 -12.72 19.67 5.17
N HIS A 306 -12.89 19.17 6.41
CA HIS A 306 -13.03 19.97 7.62
C HIS A 306 -11.67 20.30 8.30
N SER A 307 -10.56 19.93 7.67
CA SER A 307 -9.18 20.23 8.13
C SER A 307 -8.34 20.81 6.99
N MET A 308 -8.03 20.02 5.97
CA MET A 308 -7.18 20.40 4.83
C MET A 308 -7.94 21.09 3.70
N GLY A 309 -9.28 20.99 3.67
CA GLY A 309 -10.09 21.53 2.60
C GLY A 309 -9.88 23.02 2.36
N GLN A 310 -9.72 23.82 3.42
CA GLN A 310 -9.42 25.25 3.29
C GLN A 310 -8.08 25.51 2.57
N TYR A 311 -7.03 24.76 2.90
CA TYR A 311 -5.74 24.94 2.24
C TYR A 311 -5.78 24.47 0.79
N ILE A 312 -6.41 23.33 0.52
CA ILE A 312 -6.56 22.81 -0.83
C ILE A 312 -7.33 23.81 -1.69
N GLN A 313 -8.44 24.37 -1.18
CA GLN A 313 -9.28 25.31 -1.92
C GLN A 313 -8.64 26.69 -2.15
N GLN A 314 -7.93 27.25 -1.17
CA GLN A 314 -7.46 28.64 -1.21
C GLN A 314 -5.99 28.85 -0.81
N GLY A 315 -5.24 27.78 -0.52
CA GLY A 315 -3.80 27.86 -0.22
C GLY A 315 -2.95 28.07 -1.47
N GLU A 316 -1.67 27.79 -1.40
CA GLU A 316 -0.74 27.89 -2.53
C GLU A 316 -1.06 26.86 -3.65
N ARG A 317 -0.92 27.29 -4.90
CA ARG A 317 -1.31 26.50 -6.08
C ARG A 317 -0.25 25.51 -6.57
N HIS A 318 0.57 24.96 -5.67
CA HIS A 318 1.66 24.02 -5.98
C HIS A 318 1.28 22.54 -5.79
N LEU A 319 0.00 22.24 -5.57
CA LEU A 319 -0.52 20.90 -5.36
C LEU A 319 -1.54 20.48 -6.44
N PHE A 320 -1.79 19.19 -6.54
CA PHE A 320 -2.87 18.57 -7.29
C PHE A 320 -3.38 17.34 -6.54
N GLU A 321 -4.55 16.84 -6.92
CA GLU A 321 -5.16 15.68 -6.31
C GLU A 321 -5.19 14.49 -7.26
N THR A 322 -5.05 13.29 -6.69
CA THR A 322 -5.40 12.01 -7.31
C THR A 322 -6.48 11.36 -6.46
N VAL A 323 -7.71 11.30 -6.97
CA VAL A 323 -8.88 10.75 -6.26
C VAL A 323 -9.12 9.31 -6.70
N VAL A 324 -9.19 8.38 -5.74
CA VAL A 324 -9.58 7.00 -6.02
C VAL A 324 -11.07 6.85 -5.78
N ARG A 325 -11.83 6.51 -6.83
CA ARG A 325 -13.28 6.23 -6.79
C ARG A 325 -13.51 4.75 -6.93
N PHE A 326 -14.06 4.16 -5.87
CA PHE A 326 -14.48 2.75 -5.89
C PHE A 326 -15.89 2.61 -6.43
N GLY A 327 -16.20 1.44 -6.99
CA GLY A 327 -17.57 1.07 -7.33
C GLY A 327 -18.49 1.03 -6.10
N PRO A 328 -19.75 0.61 -6.26
CA PRO A 328 -20.75 0.68 -5.20
C PRO A 328 -20.35 -0.10 -3.94
N SER A 329 -20.75 0.43 -2.79
CA SER A 329 -20.54 -0.21 -1.49
C SER A 329 -21.29 -1.53 -1.38
N LYS A 330 -20.78 -2.43 -0.51
CA LYS A 330 -21.43 -3.73 -0.21
C LYS A 330 -22.73 -3.57 0.60
N HIS A 331 -22.96 -2.41 1.19
CA HIS A 331 -24.08 -2.12 2.08
C HIS A 331 -24.75 -0.81 1.67
N GLU A 332 -26.06 -0.85 1.52
CA GLU A 332 -26.88 0.34 1.39
C GLU A 332 -27.32 0.80 2.79
N ASN A 333 -27.18 2.08 3.07
CA ASN A 333 -27.64 2.71 4.30
C ASN A 333 -28.48 3.93 3.90
N PRO A 334 -29.78 3.77 3.68
CA PRO A 334 -30.65 4.89 3.34
C PRO A 334 -30.83 5.82 4.54
N VAL A 335 -30.84 7.13 4.29
CA VAL A 335 -31.08 8.15 5.31
C VAL A 335 -32.49 7.97 5.88
N PRO A 336 -32.67 7.84 7.22
CA PRO A 336 -33.98 7.76 7.83
C PRO A 336 -34.71 9.11 7.75
N TYR A 337 -36.04 9.07 7.84
CA TYR A 337 -36.88 10.25 7.99
C TYR A 337 -36.85 10.72 9.47
N ASP A 338 -36.74 12.04 9.69
CA ASP A 338 -36.89 12.66 11.02
C ASP A 338 -38.19 13.46 11.09
N GLU A 339 -39.04 13.19 12.09
CA GLU A 339 -40.32 13.85 12.24
C GLU A 339 -40.22 15.36 12.48
N THR A 340 -39.10 15.82 13.05
CA THR A 340 -38.89 17.23 13.40
C THR A 340 -38.18 18.03 12.31
N ASP A 341 -37.46 17.35 11.42
CA ASP A 341 -36.55 17.95 10.44
C ASP A 341 -35.65 19.07 11.05
N GLY A 342 -35.23 18.83 12.29
CA GLY A 342 -34.50 19.84 13.06
C GLY A 342 -33.13 20.22 12.48
N ASP A 343 -32.58 19.37 11.64
CA ASP A 343 -31.33 19.60 10.88
C ASP A 343 -31.56 20.05 9.44
N GLY A 344 -32.82 20.07 8.97
CA GLY A 344 -33.19 20.46 7.59
C GLY A 344 -32.78 19.43 6.52
N LEU A 345 -32.52 18.17 6.89
CA LEU A 345 -31.97 17.17 5.96
C LEU A 345 -33.00 16.14 5.45
N ASN A 346 -34.31 16.32 5.73
CA ASN A 346 -35.32 15.40 5.22
C ASN A 346 -35.39 15.27 3.70
N PHE A 347 -34.82 16.21 2.95
CA PHE A 347 -34.68 16.11 1.49
C PHE A 347 -33.73 14.95 1.07
N LEU A 348 -32.94 14.42 1.99
CA LEU A 348 -32.06 13.25 1.78
C LEU A 348 -32.76 11.94 2.14
N THR A 349 -33.94 11.96 2.76
CA THR A 349 -34.64 10.74 3.18
C THR A 349 -34.75 9.72 2.07
N GLY A 350 -34.34 8.48 2.35
CA GLY A 350 -34.32 7.38 1.40
C GLY A 350 -33.17 7.40 0.39
N LYS A 351 -32.35 8.47 0.35
CA LYS A 351 -31.09 8.45 -0.40
C LYS A 351 -30.06 7.57 0.31
N SER A 352 -29.33 6.77 -0.44
CA SER A 352 -28.25 5.96 0.15
C SER A 352 -27.04 6.82 0.55
N MET A 353 -26.24 6.34 1.51
CA MET A 353 -24.96 6.97 1.85
C MET A 353 -24.04 7.05 0.62
N ASP A 354 -24.05 6.04 -0.27
CA ASP A 354 -23.28 6.06 -1.52
C ASP A 354 -23.69 7.21 -2.42
N PHE A 355 -24.99 7.43 -2.59
CA PHE A 355 -25.46 8.57 -3.38
C PHE A 355 -24.93 9.89 -2.83
N ILE A 356 -24.99 10.09 -1.51
CA ILE A 356 -24.52 11.33 -0.86
C ILE A 356 -23.00 11.47 -1.03
N ARG A 357 -22.26 10.37 -0.86
CA ARG A 357 -20.81 10.33 -1.07
C ARG A 357 -20.44 10.73 -2.51
N GLU A 358 -21.12 10.18 -3.52
CA GLU A 358 -20.87 10.53 -4.92
C GLU A 358 -21.12 12.02 -5.19
N GLN A 359 -22.20 12.58 -4.63
CA GLN A 359 -22.47 14.03 -4.76
C GLN A 359 -21.38 14.86 -4.04
N ALA A 360 -20.90 14.42 -2.90
CA ALA A 360 -19.80 15.08 -2.19
C ALA A 360 -18.49 15.01 -3.00
N MET A 361 -18.19 13.87 -3.64
CA MET A 361 -17.02 13.71 -4.52
C MET A 361 -17.09 14.67 -5.71
N ASP A 362 -18.23 14.70 -6.40
CA ASP A 362 -18.42 15.55 -7.59
C ASP A 362 -18.39 17.04 -7.20
N GLY A 363 -19.05 17.42 -6.12
CA GLY A 363 -19.05 18.80 -5.62
C GLY A 363 -17.66 19.27 -5.20
N THR A 364 -16.89 18.42 -4.53
CA THR A 364 -15.50 18.70 -4.14
C THR A 364 -14.60 18.84 -5.37
N LEU A 365 -14.71 17.92 -6.32
CA LEU A 365 -13.96 17.97 -7.57
C LEU A 365 -14.18 19.30 -8.31
N LEU A 366 -15.45 19.70 -8.50
CA LEU A 366 -15.80 20.96 -9.16
C LEU A 366 -15.20 22.17 -8.44
N ALA A 367 -15.37 22.25 -7.11
CA ALA A 367 -14.87 23.35 -6.30
C ALA A 367 -13.33 23.46 -6.35
N HIS A 368 -12.63 22.34 -6.21
CA HIS A 368 -11.17 22.32 -6.22
C HIS A 368 -10.60 22.68 -7.60
N VAL A 369 -11.21 22.19 -8.69
CA VAL A 369 -10.80 22.54 -10.06
C VAL A 369 -11.05 24.03 -10.34
N GLU A 370 -12.21 24.58 -9.96
CA GLU A 370 -12.49 26.01 -10.03
C GLU A 370 -11.49 26.84 -9.20
N GLY A 371 -11.06 26.30 -8.05
CA GLY A 371 -10.03 26.88 -7.20
C GLY A 371 -8.60 26.75 -7.74
N GLY A 372 -8.39 26.14 -8.91
CA GLY A 372 -7.08 26.01 -9.55
C GLY A 372 -6.26 24.79 -9.10
N VAL A 373 -6.94 23.75 -8.58
CA VAL A 373 -6.34 22.47 -8.20
C VAL A 373 -6.65 21.42 -9.28
N PRO A 374 -5.66 20.97 -10.05
CA PRO A 374 -5.84 19.86 -10.99
C PRO A 374 -6.25 18.58 -10.27
N ASN A 375 -7.09 17.77 -10.91
CA ASN A 375 -7.56 16.53 -10.34
C ASN A 375 -7.44 15.37 -11.34
N ILE A 376 -6.76 14.30 -10.94
CA ILE A 376 -6.73 13.01 -11.61
C ILE A 376 -7.74 12.11 -10.92
N THR A 377 -8.64 11.47 -11.64
CA THR A 377 -9.56 10.50 -11.04
C THR A 377 -9.23 9.08 -11.51
N LEU A 378 -9.03 8.18 -10.55
CA LEU A 378 -8.86 6.75 -10.77
C LEU A 378 -10.16 6.04 -10.44
N TYR A 379 -10.83 5.49 -11.46
CA TYR A 379 -12.05 4.70 -11.29
C TYR A 379 -11.72 3.23 -11.19
N THR A 380 -12.37 2.56 -10.25
CA THR A 380 -12.38 1.10 -10.11
C THR A 380 -13.82 0.58 -10.14
N ASP A 381 -14.01 -0.66 -10.61
CA ASP A 381 -15.36 -1.24 -10.74
C ASP A 381 -15.92 -1.72 -9.39
N ALA A 382 -15.04 -2.03 -8.43
CA ALA A 382 -15.41 -2.55 -7.10
C ALA A 382 -14.29 -2.28 -6.08
N LEU A 383 -14.50 -2.70 -4.85
CA LEU A 383 -13.47 -2.86 -3.82
C LEU A 383 -13.44 -4.34 -3.41
N ASP A 384 -12.66 -5.13 -4.15
CA ASP A 384 -12.47 -6.57 -3.95
C ASP A 384 -11.00 -6.98 -4.13
N GLU A 385 -10.72 -8.26 -3.97
CA GLU A 385 -9.37 -8.82 -4.06
C GLU A 385 -8.72 -8.58 -5.42
N SER A 386 -9.48 -8.75 -6.51
CA SER A 386 -8.95 -8.54 -7.88
C SER A 386 -8.61 -7.08 -8.13
N VAL A 387 -9.50 -6.16 -7.79
CA VAL A 387 -9.26 -4.71 -7.93
C VAL A 387 -8.10 -4.25 -7.07
N MET A 388 -7.97 -4.80 -5.85
CA MET A 388 -6.83 -4.48 -4.99
C MET A 388 -5.50 -4.95 -5.59
N GLY A 389 -5.46 -6.13 -6.19
CA GLY A 389 -4.31 -6.62 -6.95
C GLY A 389 -3.95 -5.71 -8.13
N GLN A 390 -4.98 -5.28 -8.89
CA GLN A 390 -4.81 -4.32 -9.99
C GLN A 390 -4.24 -2.98 -9.49
N LEU A 391 -4.76 -2.42 -8.37
CA LEU A 391 -4.28 -1.14 -7.81
C LEU A 391 -2.83 -1.20 -7.35
N ILE A 392 -2.44 -2.29 -6.70
CA ILE A 392 -1.05 -2.48 -6.26
C ILE A 392 -0.13 -2.45 -7.49
N TYR A 393 -0.40 -3.28 -8.48
CA TYR A 393 0.45 -3.36 -9.66
C TYR A 393 0.42 -2.06 -10.49
N PHE A 394 -0.75 -1.41 -10.61
CA PHE A 394 -0.91 -0.12 -11.26
C PHE A 394 0.01 0.94 -10.66
N PHE A 395 -0.02 1.10 -9.34
CA PHE A 395 0.81 2.10 -8.67
C PHE A 395 2.30 1.75 -8.74
N GLU A 396 2.67 0.49 -8.59
CA GLU A 396 4.06 0.03 -8.74
C GLU A 396 4.60 0.35 -10.13
N TYR A 397 3.85 0.00 -11.17
CA TYR A 397 4.29 0.21 -12.56
C TYR A 397 4.34 1.69 -12.93
N ALA A 398 3.32 2.46 -12.57
CA ALA A 398 3.29 3.90 -12.79
C ALA A 398 4.42 4.62 -12.03
N CYS A 399 4.75 4.17 -10.81
CA CYS A 399 5.85 4.70 -10.03
C CYS A 399 7.22 4.45 -10.71
N GLY A 400 7.44 3.26 -11.24
CA GLY A 400 8.65 2.95 -12.01
C GLY A 400 8.80 3.84 -13.26
N LEU A 401 7.71 4.01 -14.03
CA LEU A 401 7.67 4.92 -15.18
C LEU A 401 7.98 6.36 -14.76
N SER A 402 7.35 6.83 -13.69
CA SER A 402 7.48 8.19 -13.19
C SER A 402 8.91 8.50 -12.72
N GLY A 403 9.56 7.56 -12.02
CA GLY A 403 10.95 7.70 -11.61
C GLY A 403 11.89 7.83 -12.82
N TYR A 404 11.70 7.02 -13.85
CA TYR A 404 12.49 7.14 -15.09
C TYR A 404 12.18 8.44 -15.86
N LEU A 405 10.93 8.94 -15.85
CA LEU A 405 10.61 10.25 -16.44
C LEU A 405 11.32 11.40 -15.71
N LEU A 406 11.56 11.26 -14.40
CA LEU A 406 12.31 12.21 -13.58
C LEU A 406 13.85 12.05 -13.74
N ASP A 407 14.29 11.06 -14.51
CA ASP A 407 15.70 10.70 -14.68
C ASP A 407 16.37 10.37 -13.33
N VAL A 408 15.70 9.57 -12.49
CA VAL A 408 16.25 9.04 -11.22
C VAL A 408 16.15 7.52 -11.20
N ASN A 409 16.94 6.86 -10.34
CA ASN A 409 16.78 5.43 -10.07
C ASN A 409 15.53 5.20 -9.19
N PRO A 410 14.45 4.53 -9.69
CA PRO A 410 13.22 4.37 -8.91
C PRO A 410 13.35 3.34 -7.77
N PHE A 411 14.42 2.53 -7.73
CA PHE A 411 14.46 1.30 -6.91
C PHE A 411 15.48 1.33 -5.78
N ASP A 412 16.33 2.35 -5.67
CA ASP A 412 17.20 2.58 -4.51
C ASP A 412 16.60 3.63 -3.54
N GLN A 413 17.24 3.83 -2.40
CA GLN A 413 16.86 4.83 -1.38
C GLN A 413 18.08 5.29 -0.58
N PRO A 414 19.05 5.98 -1.20
CA PRO A 414 20.30 6.35 -0.52
C PRO A 414 20.09 7.33 0.65
N GLY A 415 19.05 8.15 0.63
CA GLY A 415 18.78 9.17 1.64
C GLY A 415 18.52 8.65 3.04
N VAL A 416 18.03 7.40 3.17
CA VAL A 416 17.69 6.83 4.50
C VAL A 416 18.90 6.31 5.28
N GLU A 417 20.07 6.25 4.66
CA GLU A 417 21.27 5.74 5.35
C GLU A 417 21.87 6.77 6.33
N ALA A 418 21.66 8.05 6.08
CA ALA A 418 22.22 9.13 6.92
C ALA A 418 21.70 9.09 8.36
N TYR A 419 20.36 8.96 8.56
CA TYR A 419 19.80 8.94 9.91
C TYR A 419 20.20 7.66 10.68
N LYS A 420 20.29 6.51 10.00
CA LYS A 420 20.74 5.26 10.63
C LYS A 420 22.15 5.38 11.18
N LYS A 421 23.08 5.91 10.36
CA LYS A 421 24.46 6.18 10.80
C LYS A 421 24.51 7.06 12.04
N ASN A 422 23.74 8.14 12.05
CA ASN A 422 23.69 9.06 13.19
C ASN A 422 23.09 8.40 14.44
N MET A 423 22.00 7.64 14.28
CA MET A 423 21.36 6.89 15.36
C MET A 423 22.35 5.91 16.02
N PHE A 424 23.04 5.10 15.21
CA PHE A 424 24.02 4.14 15.74
C PHE A 424 25.25 4.81 16.39
N ALA A 425 25.58 6.03 16.02
CA ALA A 425 26.65 6.79 16.67
C ALA A 425 26.24 7.34 18.05
N LEU A 426 24.93 7.45 18.32
CA LEU A 426 24.37 7.94 19.60
C LEU A 426 24.04 6.79 20.56
N LEU A 427 23.88 5.55 20.06
CA LEU A 427 23.65 4.33 20.85
C LEU A 427 24.97 3.71 21.34
#